data_6195d5637f33d9c74f23b799346aefe3
#
_entry.id   6195d5637f33d9c74f23b799346aefe3
#
_cell.length_a   1.000
_cell.length_b   1.000
_cell.length_c   1.000
_cell.angle_alpha   90.00
_cell.angle_beta   90.00
_cell.angle_gamma   90.00
#
_symmetry.space_group_name_H-M   'P 1'
#
loop_
_entity.id
_entity.type
_entity.pdbx_description
1 polymer ?
#
loop_
_entity_poly.entity_id
_entity_poly.type
_entity_poly.pdbx_seq_one_letter_code
_entity_poly.pdbx_strand_id
1 'polypeptide(L)'
;MTLGGIPWQAYFQRVLSSSSATYAQVLSFLAAFGCLVMAIPAVLIGAIGASTAWNQTEYGVPDPKSKKEADMILPIVLQYLCPVYISFFGLGAVSAAVMSSADSSILSASSMFARNIYQLAFRQNASDREIVWVIRITVLLFGASATAMALLASSVYGLWYLSSDLIYIIIFPQLLCVLFIKGTNTYGAIAGYLFGLVLRITGGEPYLYLQPLIFYPGWYQDDNNLYIQRFPFKTLAMLTSFFTNVIVSYLAKYLFESGTLPPKLDFLDAVVARYSREHMDKATLVKSDNIVLNELAPVNPRHSLTLSSTFTNKEAFNYVDSSPELSNTEDN
;
A
#
# COMPACT_ATOMS: atom_id res chain seq x y z
N MET A 1 -2.97 -1.89 13.96
CA MET A 1 -2.03 -2.74 13.22
C MET A 1 -2.70 -3.57 12.14
N THR A 2 -3.71 -4.40 12.42
CA THR A 2 -4.35 -5.27 11.41
C THR A 2 -4.83 -4.51 10.17
N LEU A 3 -5.62 -3.46 10.36
CA LEU A 3 -6.15 -2.66 9.23
C LEU A 3 -5.07 -1.82 8.53
N GLY A 4 -4.04 -1.37 9.25
CA GLY A 4 -2.89 -0.66 8.66
C GLY A 4 -1.96 -1.56 7.83
N GLY A 5 -2.01 -2.88 8.04
CA GLY A 5 -1.27 -3.85 7.24
C GLY A 5 -1.92 -4.17 5.89
N ILE A 6 -3.22 -3.88 5.70
CA ILE A 6 -3.94 -4.21 4.47
C ILE A 6 -3.34 -3.49 3.25
N PRO A 7 -3.13 -2.16 3.24
CA PRO A 7 -2.58 -1.46 2.09
C PRO A 7 -1.05 -1.52 1.99
N TRP A 8 -0.45 -2.67 2.32
CA TRP A 8 1.00 -2.85 2.28
C TRP A 8 1.51 -3.00 0.84
N GLN A 9 2.34 -2.05 0.39
CA GLN A 9 2.78 -1.97 -1.00
C GLN A 9 3.50 -3.22 -1.49
N ALA A 10 4.38 -3.82 -0.68
CA ALA A 10 5.11 -5.01 -1.06
C ALA A 10 4.19 -6.23 -1.33
N TYR A 11 3.05 -6.32 -0.65
CA TYR A 11 2.03 -7.32 -0.91
C TYR A 11 1.31 -7.05 -2.25
N PHE A 12 0.82 -5.82 -2.46
CA PHE A 12 0.12 -5.46 -3.70
C PHE A 12 1.01 -5.62 -4.94
N GLN A 13 2.29 -5.29 -4.84
CA GLN A 13 3.23 -5.47 -5.94
C GLN A 13 3.33 -6.93 -6.38
N ARG A 14 3.33 -7.88 -5.44
CA ARG A 14 3.35 -9.31 -5.74
C ARG A 14 2.02 -9.83 -6.29
N VAL A 15 0.91 -9.39 -5.71
CA VAL A 15 -0.45 -9.76 -6.15
C VAL A 15 -0.72 -9.25 -7.57
N LEU A 16 -0.36 -7.99 -7.86
CA LEU A 16 -0.56 -7.39 -9.18
C LEU A 16 0.39 -7.95 -10.25
N SER A 17 1.50 -8.56 -9.88
CA SER A 17 2.40 -9.26 -10.80
C SER A 17 1.99 -10.70 -11.11
N SER A 18 0.92 -11.19 -10.49
CA SER A 18 0.40 -12.54 -10.74
C SER A 18 -0.24 -12.65 -12.13
N SER A 19 -0.07 -13.80 -12.77
CA SER A 19 -0.59 -14.06 -14.13
C SER A 19 -2.12 -14.13 -14.22
N SER A 20 -2.82 -14.40 -13.10
CA SER A 20 -4.29 -14.39 -13.04
C SER A 20 -4.81 -14.09 -11.64
N ALA A 21 -6.09 -13.67 -11.56
CA ALA A 21 -6.77 -13.42 -10.29
C ALA A 21 -6.83 -14.66 -9.38
N THR A 22 -6.99 -15.85 -9.95
CA THR A 22 -7.01 -17.12 -9.20
C THR A 22 -5.65 -17.39 -8.54
N TYR A 23 -4.55 -17.22 -9.27
CA TYR A 23 -3.21 -17.38 -8.70
C TYR A 23 -2.93 -16.33 -7.62
N ALA A 24 -3.39 -15.10 -7.79
CA ALA A 24 -3.29 -14.05 -6.76
C ALA A 24 -4.02 -14.44 -5.46
N GLN A 25 -5.22 -15.03 -5.56
CA GLN A 25 -5.97 -15.51 -4.40
C GLN A 25 -5.27 -16.68 -3.71
N VAL A 26 -4.82 -17.69 -4.47
CA VAL A 26 -4.08 -18.83 -3.93
C VAL A 26 -2.80 -18.38 -3.24
N LEU A 27 -2.04 -17.47 -3.85
CA LEU A 27 -0.85 -16.87 -3.24
C LEU A 27 -1.18 -16.20 -1.91
N SER A 28 -2.27 -15.45 -1.84
CA SER A 28 -2.70 -14.74 -0.62
C SER A 28 -3.07 -15.70 0.51
N PHE A 29 -3.81 -16.76 0.22
CA PHE A 29 -4.16 -17.78 1.23
C PHE A 29 -2.92 -18.58 1.68
N LEU A 30 -2.05 -18.96 0.75
CA LEU A 30 -0.81 -19.66 1.08
C LEU A 30 0.13 -18.80 1.94
N ALA A 31 0.24 -17.51 1.60
CA ALA A 31 1.01 -16.55 2.39
C ALA A 31 0.43 -16.37 3.80
N ALA A 32 -0.90 -16.26 3.94
CA ALA A 32 -1.56 -16.17 5.23
C ALA A 32 -1.31 -17.41 6.10
N PHE A 33 -1.43 -18.61 5.53
CA PHE A 33 -1.10 -19.86 6.22
C PHE A 33 0.38 -19.91 6.61
N GLY A 34 1.28 -19.54 5.69
CA GLY A 34 2.71 -19.46 5.96
C GLY A 34 3.05 -18.51 7.12
N CYS A 35 2.39 -17.35 7.20
CA CYS A 35 2.56 -16.43 8.32
C CYS A 35 2.18 -17.07 9.68
N LEU A 36 1.09 -17.86 9.73
CA LEU A 36 0.70 -18.56 10.97
C LEU A 36 1.75 -19.59 11.38
N VAL A 37 2.26 -20.37 10.42
CA VAL A 37 3.30 -21.38 10.68
C VAL A 37 4.59 -20.71 11.17
N MET A 38 5.01 -19.62 10.51
CA MET A 38 6.24 -18.90 10.88
C MET A 38 6.13 -18.10 12.17
N ALA A 39 4.93 -17.80 12.65
CA ALA A 39 4.73 -17.17 13.96
C ALA A 39 5.04 -18.12 15.14
N ILE A 40 4.88 -19.44 14.96
CA ILE A 40 5.07 -20.42 16.03
C ILE A 40 6.50 -20.38 16.60
N PRO A 41 7.58 -20.47 15.80
CA PRO A 41 8.95 -20.37 16.32
C PRO A 41 9.21 -19.06 17.07
N ALA A 42 8.70 -17.93 16.57
CA ALA A 42 8.90 -16.64 17.21
C ALA A 42 8.27 -16.58 18.61
N VAL A 43 7.04 -17.10 18.76
CA VAL A 43 6.35 -17.19 20.06
C VAL A 43 7.09 -18.12 21.01
N LEU A 44 7.55 -19.28 20.54
CA LEU A 44 8.29 -20.25 21.36
C LEU A 44 9.62 -19.66 21.85
N ILE A 45 10.38 -18.99 21.02
CA ILE A 45 11.64 -18.34 21.40
C ILE A 45 11.38 -17.22 22.41
N GLY A 46 10.34 -16.43 22.22
CA GLY A 46 9.92 -15.42 23.19
C GLY A 46 9.56 -16.02 24.55
N ALA A 47 8.83 -17.15 24.57
CA ALA A 47 8.49 -17.87 25.79
C ALA A 47 9.73 -18.44 26.48
N ILE A 48 10.67 -19.03 25.74
CA ILE A 48 11.97 -19.51 26.26
C ILE A 48 12.72 -18.35 26.89
N GLY A 49 12.86 -17.22 26.19
CA GLY A 49 13.56 -16.05 26.73
C GLY A 49 12.92 -15.48 27.99
N ALA A 50 11.59 -15.55 28.11
CA ALA A 50 10.86 -15.11 29.32
C ALA A 50 10.96 -16.08 30.50
N SER A 51 11.11 -17.39 30.27
CA SER A 51 11.17 -18.42 31.27
C SER A 51 12.59 -18.78 31.74
N THR A 52 13.61 -18.30 31.03
CA THR A 52 15.02 -18.62 31.29
C THR A 52 15.51 -17.92 32.57
N ALA A 53 16.21 -18.68 33.42
CA ALA A 53 16.94 -18.13 34.58
C ALA A 53 18.28 -17.54 34.10
N TRP A 54 18.27 -16.30 33.63
CA TRP A 54 19.43 -15.61 33.01
C TRP A 54 20.65 -15.51 33.93
N ASN A 55 20.45 -15.51 35.26
CA ASN A 55 21.53 -15.54 36.27
C ASN A 55 22.40 -16.80 36.21
N GLN A 56 21.91 -17.88 35.58
CA GLN A 56 22.64 -19.14 35.40
C GLN A 56 23.30 -19.30 34.04
N THR A 57 23.18 -18.28 33.18
CA THR A 57 23.73 -18.23 31.82
C THR A 57 24.94 -17.31 31.76
N GLU A 58 25.70 -17.39 30.68
CA GLU A 58 26.82 -16.46 30.41
C GLU A 58 26.36 -15.00 30.23
N TYR A 59 25.07 -14.75 29.98
CA TYR A 59 24.51 -13.41 29.87
C TYR A 59 24.53 -12.65 31.21
N GLY A 60 24.26 -13.36 32.33
CA GLY A 60 24.31 -12.83 33.69
C GLY A 60 23.10 -11.96 34.08
N VAL A 61 23.35 -11.13 35.11
CA VAL A 61 22.34 -10.26 35.73
C VAL A 61 22.68 -8.79 35.41
N PRO A 62 21.68 -7.91 35.17
CA PRO A 62 20.22 -8.14 35.15
C PRO A 62 19.74 -8.84 33.87
N ASP A 63 18.55 -9.43 33.93
CA ASP A 63 17.90 -10.13 32.83
C ASP A 63 17.61 -9.16 31.63
N PRO A 64 17.42 -9.67 30.38
CA PRO A 64 17.20 -8.83 29.18
C PRO A 64 16.00 -7.88 29.29
N LYS A 65 14.96 -8.30 30.05
CA LYS A 65 13.77 -7.47 30.28
C LYS A 65 14.10 -6.25 31.14
N SER A 66 14.88 -6.45 32.21
CA SER A 66 15.33 -5.37 33.13
C SER A 66 16.29 -4.40 32.44
N LYS A 67 17.11 -4.90 31.52
CA LYS A 67 17.99 -4.04 30.67
C LYS A 67 17.26 -3.32 29.56
N LYS A 68 15.95 -3.55 29.37
CA LYS A 68 15.16 -3.05 28.23
C LYS A 68 15.63 -3.56 26.86
N GLU A 69 16.25 -4.74 26.83
CA GLU A 69 16.74 -5.42 25.62
C GLU A 69 15.74 -6.49 25.12
N ALA A 70 14.46 -6.40 25.50
CA ALA A 70 13.42 -7.34 25.11
C ALA A 70 13.24 -7.43 23.57
N ASP A 71 13.51 -6.35 22.84
CA ASP A 71 13.45 -6.32 21.39
C ASP A 71 14.55 -7.17 20.73
N MET A 72 15.63 -7.47 21.48
CA MET A 72 16.74 -8.31 21.04
C MET A 72 16.69 -9.75 21.57
N ILE A 73 15.57 -10.19 22.13
CA ILE A 73 15.46 -11.49 22.78
C ILE A 73 15.82 -12.65 21.84
N LEU A 74 15.48 -12.58 20.55
CA LEU A 74 15.78 -13.61 19.57
C LEU A 74 17.31 -13.77 19.36
N PRO A 75 18.09 -12.74 19.02
CA PRO A 75 19.54 -12.84 18.99
C PRO A 75 20.15 -13.29 20.32
N ILE A 76 19.66 -12.78 21.45
CA ILE A 76 20.18 -13.12 22.78
C ILE A 76 19.97 -14.61 23.10
N VAL A 77 18.79 -15.16 22.84
CA VAL A 77 18.51 -16.59 23.01
C VAL A 77 19.41 -17.43 22.12
N LEU A 78 19.57 -17.06 20.84
CA LEU A 78 20.45 -17.78 19.93
C LEU A 78 21.91 -17.74 20.39
N GLN A 79 22.37 -16.60 20.89
CA GLN A 79 23.76 -16.40 21.29
C GLN A 79 24.14 -17.11 22.58
N TYR A 80 23.28 -17.05 23.60
CA TYR A 80 23.62 -17.48 24.97
C TYR A 80 23.01 -18.85 25.39
N LEU A 81 21.97 -19.32 24.71
CA LEU A 81 21.30 -20.58 25.05
C LEU A 81 21.57 -21.69 24.01
N CYS A 82 22.20 -21.40 22.89
CA CYS A 82 22.49 -22.37 21.85
C CYS A 82 23.98 -22.68 21.76
N PRO A 83 24.37 -23.89 21.29
CA PRO A 83 25.76 -24.19 20.93
C PRO A 83 26.29 -23.27 19.85
N VAL A 84 27.61 -23.04 19.82
CA VAL A 84 28.28 -22.05 18.93
C VAL A 84 27.88 -22.19 17.44
N TYR A 85 27.77 -23.44 16.94
CA TYR A 85 27.39 -23.63 15.51
C TYR A 85 25.92 -23.22 15.26
N ILE A 86 25.00 -23.53 16.18
CA ILE A 86 23.58 -23.13 16.06
C ILE A 86 23.44 -21.62 16.19
N SER A 87 24.20 -21.01 17.11
CA SER A 87 24.27 -19.56 17.26
C SER A 87 24.74 -18.90 15.96
N PHE A 88 25.84 -19.38 15.36
CA PHE A 88 26.38 -18.79 14.13
C PHE A 88 25.40 -18.91 12.95
N PHE A 89 24.87 -20.11 12.67
CA PHE A 89 23.91 -20.29 11.59
C PHE A 89 22.57 -19.63 11.87
N GLY A 90 22.09 -19.63 13.13
CA GLY A 90 20.85 -19.00 13.54
C GLY A 90 20.90 -17.48 13.37
N LEU A 91 21.94 -16.82 13.83
CA LEU A 91 22.14 -15.39 13.64
C LEU A 91 22.31 -15.03 12.17
N GLY A 92 23.01 -15.87 11.39
CA GLY A 92 23.10 -15.74 9.94
C GLY A 92 21.74 -15.82 9.24
N ALA A 93 20.91 -16.78 9.63
CA ALA A 93 19.55 -16.94 9.11
C ALA A 93 18.64 -15.74 9.45
N VAL A 94 18.71 -15.23 10.68
CA VAL A 94 17.99 -14.01 11.09
C VAL A 94 18.44 -12.82 10.25
N SER A 95 19.74 -12.62 10.07
CA SER A 95 20.29 -11.53 9.24
C SER A 95 19.82 -11.63 7.79
N ALA A 96 19.83 -12.84 7.21
CA ALA A 96 19.36 -13.08 5.84
C ALA A 96 17.85 -12.79 5.69
N ALA A 97 17.03 -13.19 6.67
CA ALA A 97 15.59 -12.92 6.67
C ALA A 97 15.28 -11.41 6.75
N VAL A 98 16.00 -10.69 7.61
CA VAL A 98 15.88 -9.22 7.72
C VAL A 98 16.28 -8.54 6.42
N MET A 99 17.41 -8.94 5.81
CA MET A 99 17.88 -8.40 4.55
C MET A 99 16.87 -8.60 3.44
N SER A 100 16.30 -9.80 3.29
CA SER A 100 15.27 -10.10 2.30
C SER A 100 14.03 -9.20 2.41
N SER A 101 13.59 -8.90 3.63
CA SER A 101 12.46 -8.01 3.88
C SER A 101 12.81 -6.54 3.61
N ALA A 102 14.01 -6.10 4.00
CA ALA A 102 14.51 -4.75 3.77
C ALA A 102 14.64 -4.46 2.28
N ASP A 103 15.28 -5.35 1.51
CA ASP A 103 15.44 -5.22 0.07
C ASP A 103 14.11 -5.07 -0.65
N SER A 104 13.14 -5.93 -0.31
CA SER A 104 11.80 -5.89 -0.89
C SER A 104 11.08 -4.56 -0.60
N SER A 105 11.22 -4.04 0.62
CA SER A 105 10.56 -2.78 1.04
C SER A 105 11.22 -1.57 0.38
N ILE A 106 12.54 -1.51 0.35
CA ILE A 106 13.30 -0.41 -0.26
C ILE A 106 13.06 -0.38 -1.78
N LEU A 107 13.11 -1.53 -2.45
CA LEU A 107 12.84 -1.62 -3.88
C LEU A 107 11.40 -1.21 -4.21
N SER A 108 10.43 -1.64 -3.40
CA SER A 108 9.02 -1.27 -3.54
C SER A 108 8.82 0.23 -3.42
N ALA A 109 9.38 0.86 -2.39
CA ALA A 109 9.31 2.31 -2.20
C ALA A 109 9.98 3.07 -3.35
N SER A 110 11.17 2.62 -3.77
CA SER A 110 11.94 3.26 -4.84
C SER A 110 11.25 3.16 -6.20
N SER A 111 10.65 2.02 -6.51
CA SER A 111 9.88 1.84 -7.76
C SER A 111 8.62 2.69 -7.78
N MET A 112 7.92 2.82 -6.64
CA MET A 112 6.78 3.73 -6.51
C MET A 112 7.18 5.19 -6.70
N PHE A 113 8.27 5.61 -6.09
CA PHE A 113 8.79 6.96 -6.27
C PHE A 113 9.14 7.24 -7.74
N ALA A 114 9.90 6.34 -8.37
CA ALA A 114 10.33 6.52 -9.74
C ALA A 114 9.16 6.59 -10.74
N ARG A 115 8.13 5.77 -10.58
CA ARG A 115 6.98 5.75 -11.48
C ARG A 115 5.95 6.83 -11.16
N ASN A 116 5.54 6.95 -9.88
CA ASN A 116 4.41 7.81 -9.53
C ASN A 116 4.83 9.27 -9.28
N ILE A 117 6.06 9.51 -8.84
CA ILE A 117 6.53 10.87 -8.58
C ILE A 117 7.42 11.35 -9.72
N TYR A 118 8.50 10.64 -10.02
CA TYR A 118 9.43 11.09 -11.03
C TYR A 118 8.81 11.08 -12.43
N GLN A 119 8.28 9.95 -12.88
CA GLN A 119 7.74 9.82 -14.24
C GLN A 119 6.44 10.60 -14.43
N LEU A 120 5.46 10.49 -13.52
CA LEU A 120 4.17 11.14 -13.70
C LEU A 120 4.17 12.63 -13.40
N ALA A 121 4.90 13.08 -12.35
CA ALA A 121 4.88 14.48 -11.94
C ALA A 121 5.99 15.32 -12.58
N PHE A 122 7.22 14.79 -12.72
CA PHE A 122 8.36 15.58 -13.17
C PHE A 122 8.71 15.36 -14.65
N ARG A 123 8.65 14.12 -15.15
CA ARG A 123 9.13 13.80 -16.50
C ARG A 123 8.35 12.68 -17.17
N GLN A 124 7.23 13.04 -17.76
CA GLN A 124 6.29 12.09 -18.38
C GLN A 124 6.90 11.28 -19.54
N ASN A 125 7.89 11.84 -20.24
CA ASN A 125 8.57 11.21 -21.36
C ASN A 125 9.93 10.60 -20.98
N ALA A 126 10.11 10.19 -19.70
CA ALA A 126 11.34 9.57 -19.26
C ALA A 126 11.54 8.20 -19.95
N SER A 127 12.78 7.93 -20.40
CA SER A 127 13.13 6.65 -20.98
C SER A 127 13.23 5.54 -19.91
N ASP A 128 13.03 4.28 -20.29
CA ASP A 128 13.15 3.16 -19.36
C ASP A 128 14.51 3.09 -18.68
N ARG A 129 15.59 3.43 -19.40
CA ARG A 129 16.94 3.50 -18.83
C ARG A 129 17.06 4.57 -17.74
N GLU A 130 16.43 5.71 -17.95
CA GLU A 130 16.38 6.80 -16.99
C GLU A 130 15.62 6.40 -15.73
N ILE A 131 14.46 5.76 -15.90
CA ILE A 131 13.66 5.25 -14.77
C ILE A 131 14.47 4.25 -13.93
N VAL A 132 15.20 3.32 -14.56
CA VAL A 132 16.07 2.37 -13.86
C VAL A 132 17.17 3.10 -13.07
N TRP A 133 17.78 4.16 -13.63
CA TRP A 133 18.77 4.95 -12.89
C TRP A 133 18.15 5.69 -11.70
N VAL A 134 16.97 6.27 -11.86
CA VAL A 134 16.23 6.89 -10.75
C VAL A 134 15.94 5.87 -9.65
N ILE A 135 15.52 4.65 -10.00
CA ILE A 135 15.30 3.57 -9.01
C ILE A 135 16.60 3.28 -8.25
N ARG A 136 17.75 3.15 -8.92
CA ARG A 136 19.05 2.88 -8.27
C ARG A 136 19.43 3.98 -7.28
N ILE A 137 19.28 5.23 -7.67
CA ILE A 137 19.58 6.38 -6.80
C ILE A 137 18.63 6.41 -5.60
N THR A 138 17.34 6.20 -5.81
CA THR A 138 16.35 6.21 -4.73
C THR A 138 16.50 5.02 -3.79
N VAL A 139 16.94 3.85 -4.26
CA VAL A 139 17.30 2.70 -3.40
C VAL A 139 18.39 3.10 -2.41
N LEU A 140 19.45 3.76 -2.88
CA LEU A 140 20.52 4.23 -2.01
C LEU A 140 20.05 5.29 -1.02
N LEU A 141 19.26 6.26 -1.47
CA LEU A 141 18.72 7.31 -0.61
C LEU A 141 17.78 6.75 0.46
N PHE A 142 16.82 5.90 0.09
CA PHE A 142 15.88 5.30 1.04
C PHE A 142 16.57 4.31 1.97
N GLY A 143 17.53 3.53 1.47
CA GLY A 143 18.34 2.64 2.31
C GLY A 143 19.16 3.43 3.35
N ALA A 144 19.84 4.49 2.95
CA ALA A 144 20.58 5.35 3.86
C ALA A 144 19.66 6.03 4.90
N SER A 145 18.51 6.54 4.45
CA SER A 145 17.52 7.18 5.34
C SER A 145 16.94 6.18 6.34
N ALA A 146 16.59 4.97 5.90
CA ALA A 146 16.10 3.92 6.77
C ALA A 146 17.14 3.49 7.80
N THR A 147 18.41 3.35 7.40
CA THR A 147 19.52 3.04 8.30
C THR A 147 19.72 4.16 9.32
N ALA A 148 19.71 5.41 8.89
CA ALA A 148 19.82 6.57 9.81
C ALA A 148 18.66 6.58 10.82
N MET A 149 17.42 6.36 10.37
CA MET A 149 16.27 6.24 11.27
C MET A 149 16.42 5.08 12.26
N ALA A 150 16.89 3.93 11.81
CA ALA A 150 17.09 2.76 12.66
C ALA A 150 18.13 2.99 13.76
N LEU A 151 19.19 3.76 13.46
CA LEU A 151 20.23 4.13 14.43
C LEU A 151 19.75 5.18 15.44
N LEU A 152 18.83 6.04 15.05
CA LEU A 152 18.29 7.10 15.92
C LEU A 152 17.11 6.61 16.77
N ALA A 153 16.44 5.53 16.37
CA ALA A 153 15.25 5.05 17.04
C ALA A 153 15.60 4.30 18.33
N SER A 154 14.85 4.58 19.38
CA SER A 154 15.00 3.92 20.69
C SER A 154 14.36 2.52 20.72
N SER A 155 13.43 2.21 19.80
CA SER A 155 12.75 0.91 19.73
C SER A 155 12.34 0.56 18.30
N VAL A 156 12.70 -0.65 17.87
CA VAL A 156 12.29 -1.22 16.56
C VAL A 156 10.78 -1.43 16.50
N TYR A 157 10.19 -1.89 17.62
CA TYR A 157 8.74 -2.05 17.76
C TYR A 157 8.01 -0.71 17.57
N GLY A 158 8.55 0.37 18.15
CA GLY A 158 8.00 1.72 17.99
C GLY A 158 7.98 2.18 16.55
N LEU A 159 9.05 1.96 15.79
CA LEU A 159 9.10 2.29 14.36
C LEU A 159 8.09 1.48 13.53
N TRP A 160 8.00 0.19 13.78
CA TRP A 160 7.03 -0.67 13.10
C TRP A 160 5.58 -0.25 13.41
N TYR A 161 5.31 0.05 14.68
CA TYR A 161 4.00 0.54 15.12
C TYR A 161 3.64 1.87 14.46
N LEU A 162 4.59 2.83 14.42
CA LEU A 162 4.40 4.13 13.80
C LEU A 162 4.12 4.02 12.29
N SER A 163 4.87 3.17 11.56
CA SER A 163 4.65 2.97 10.13
C SER A 163 3.26 2.40 9.84
N SER A 164 2.85 1.38 10.59
CA SER A 164 1.51 0.78 10.48
C SER A 164 0.39 1.76 10.83
N ASP A 165 0.63 2.63 11.80
CA ASP A 165 -0.30 3.64 12.27
C ASP A 165 -0.54 4.74 11.23
N LEU A 166 0.53 5.23 10.60
CA LEU A 166 0.41 6.20 9.50
C LEU A 166 -0.35 5.63 8.30
N ILE A 167 -0.06 4.38 7.92
CA ILE A 167 -0.79 3.69 6.85
C ILE A 167 -2.27 3.53 7.21
N TYR A 168 -2.57 3.17 8.47
CA TYR A 168 -3.94 3.02 8.97
C TYR A 168 -4.75 4.32 8.88
N ILE A 169 -4.15 5.46 9.22
CA ILE A 169 -4.85 6.74 9.28
C ILE A 169 -5.00 7.37 7.89
N ILE A 170 -3.99 7.19 7.02
CA ILE A 170 -3.91 7.92 5.77
C ILE A 170 -4.36 7.05 4.59
N ILE A 171 -3.73 5.88 4.41
CA ILE A 171 -3.90 5.08 3.18
C ILE A 171 -5.13 4.18 3.26
N PHE A 172 -5.40 3.58 4.42
CA PHE A 172 -6.52 2.68 4.59
C PHE A 172 -7.89 3.31 4.30
N PRO A 173 -8.23 4.53 4.79
CA PRO A 173 -9.46 5.21 4.41
C PRO A 173 -9.56 5.50 2.92
N GLN A 174 -8.45 5.88 2.28
CA GLN A 174 -8.39 6.12 0.84
C GLN A 174 -8.72 4.84 0.05
N LEU A 175 -8.10 3.72 0.45
CA LEU A 175 -8.35 2.42 -0.17
C LEU A 175 -9.82 2.01 -0.04
N LEU A 176 -10.42 2.16 1.15
CA LEU A 176 -11.84 1.87 1.36
C LEU A 176 -12.73 2.73 0.46
N CYS A 177 -12.45 4.03 0.37
CA CYS A 177 -13.20 4.94 -0.48
C CYS A 177 -13.12 4.51 -1.96
N VAL A 178 -11.94 4.20 -2.46
CA VAL A 178 -11.74 3.81 -3.87
C VAL A 178 -12.41 2.48 -4.20
N LEU A 179 -12.37 1.50 -3.29
CA LEU A 179 -12.91 0.16 -3.54
C LEU A 179 -14.42 0.08 -3.38
N PHE A 180 -14.99 0.76 -2.38
CA PHE A 180 -16.37 0.53 -1.96
C PHE A 180 -17.31 1.71 -2.21
N ILE A 181 -16.78 2.95 -2.35
CA ILE A 181 -17.63 4.14 -2.47
C ILE A 181 -17.51 4.74 -3.87
N LYS A 182 -18.58 4.57 -4.65
CA LYS A 182 -18.67 5.18 -5.99
C LYS A 182 -18.84 6.71 -5.85
N GLY A 183 -18.04 7.47 -6.59
CA GLY A 183 -18.15 8.94 -6.61
C GLY A 183 -17.11 9.69 -5.78
N THR A 184 -16.24 8.99 -5.07
CA THR A 184 -15.07 9.63 -4.45
C THR A 184 -14.14 10.20 -5.51
N ASN A 185 -13.56 11.36 -5.23
CA ASN A 185 -12.70 12.10 -6.15
C ASN A 185 -11.43 12.59 -5.47
N THR A 186 -10.52 13.16 -6.26
CA THR A 186 -9.21 13.61 -5.80
C THR A 186 -9.30 14.73 -4.75
N TYR A 187 -10.31 15.60 -4.82
CA TYR A 187 -10.50 16.67 -3.83
C TYR A 187 -10.79 16.10 -2.44
N GLY A 188 -11.72 15.15 -2.35
CA GLY A 188 -12.00 14.45 -1.10
C GLY A 188 -10.81 13.67 -0.58
N ALA A 189 -10.06 13.01 -1.49
CA ALA A 189 -8.88 12.27 -1.13
C ALA A 189 -7.80 13.17 -0.49
N ILE A 190 -7.51 14.32 -1.08
CA ILE A 190 -6.54 15.29 -0.54
C ILE A 190 -7.03 15.86 0.80
N ALA A 191 -8.30 16.24 0.88
CA ALA A 191 -8.87 16.77 2.13
C ALA A 191 -8.80 15.72 3.26
N GLY A 192 -9.22 14.47 3.00
CA GLY A 192 -9.14 13.38 3.96
C GLY A 192 -7.71 13.08 4.41
N TYR A 193 -6.75 13.09 3.47
CA TYR A 193 -5.33 12.95 3.78
C TYR A 193 -4.84 14.05 4.74
N LEU A 194 -5.11 15.31 4.41
CA LEU A 194 -4.64 16.45 5.20
C LEU A 194 -5.25 16.49 6.60
N PHE A 195 -6.57 16.32 6.70
CA PHE A 195 -7.26 16.32 8.01
C PHE A 195 -6.82 15.12 8.87
N GLY A 196 -6.70 13.93 8.30
CA GLY A 196 -6.22 12.76 9.03
C GLY A 196 -4.79 12.94 9.53
N LEU A 197 -3.89 13.47 8.69
CA LEU A 197 -2.51 13.74 9.05
C LEU A 197 -2.38 14.80 10.14
N VAL A 198 -3.11 15.91 10.02
CA VAL A 198 -3.12 16.98 11.03
C VAL A 198 -3.58 16.45 12.38
N LEU A 199 -4.70 15.73 12.44
CA LEU A 199 -5.18 15.13 13.69
C LEU A 199 -4.21 14.10 14.24
N ARG A 200 -3.50 13.35 13.39
CA ARG A 200 -2.50 12.40 13.83
C ARG A 200 -1.30 13.07 14.48
N ILE A 201 -0.79 14.13 13.87
CA ILE A 201 0.37 14.87 14.41
C ILE A 201 -0.01 15.60 15.71
N THR A 202 -1.18 16.23 15.75
CA THR A 202 -1.63 16.96 16.93
C THR A 202 -1.93 16.07 18.14
N GLY A 203 -2.19 14.78 17.91
CA GLY A 203 -2.36 13.78 18.97
C GLY A 203 -1.07 13.40 19.69
N GLY A 204 0.09 13.78 19.15
CA GLY A 204 1.42 13.46 19.69
C GLY A 204 1.88 12.03 19.37
N GLU A 205 3.19 11.78 19.54
CA GLU A 205 3.79 10.47 19.38
C GLU A 205 4.92 10.26 20.39
N PRO A 206 4.73 9.39 21.39
CA PRO A 206 5.73 9.13 22.42
C PRO A 206 7.06 8.60 21.85
N TYR A 207 7.02 7.78 20.79
CA TYR A 207 8.24 7.20 20.18
C TYR A 207 9.12 8.21 19.44
N LEU A 208 8.53 9.33 19.02
CA LEU A 208 9.26 10.43 18.39
C LEU A 208 9.46 11.62 19.33
N TYR A 209 9.14 11.45 20.61
CA TYR A 209 9.19 12.52 21.63
C TYR A 209 8.35 13.77 21.23
N LEU A 210 7.33 13.58 20.37
CA LEU A 210 6.42 14.65 19.99
C LEU A 210 5.33 14.81 21.06
N GLN A 211 5.31 15.98 21.66
CA GLN A 211 4.27 16.32 22.64
C GLN A 211 2.92 16.50 21.96
N PRO A 212 1.81 16.05 22.56
CA PRO A 212 0.48 16.28 22.03
C PRO A 212 0.12 17.76 22.10
N LEU A 213 -0.43 18.29 20.99
CA LEU A 213 -1.05 19.61 20.95
C LEU A 213 -2.51 19.55 21.43
N ILE A 214 -3.18 18.42 21.18
CA ILE A 214 -4.55 18.16 21.61
C ILE A 214 -4.52 17.09 22.70
N PHE A 215 -5.02 17.44 23.88
CA PHE A 215 -5.15 16.53 25.02
C PHE A 215 -6.55 15.91 25.00
N TYR A 216 -6.62 14.63 24.66
CA TYR A 216 -7.88 13.90 24.69
C TYR A 216 -8.21 13.41 26.10
N PRO A 217 -9.47 13.10 26.43
CA PRO A 217 -9.85 12.58 27.73
C PRO A 217 -9.05 11.33 28.12
N GLY A 218 -8.53 11.28 29.37
CA GLY A 218 -7.76 10.14 29.86
C GLY A 218 -6.27 10.19 29.52
N TRP A 219 -5.73 11.35 29.16
CA TRP A 219 -4.28 11.53 29.07
C TRP A 219 -3.63 11.49 30.45
N TYR A 220 -2.39 11.02 30.51
CA TYR A 220 -1.56 11.07 31.71
C TYR A 220 -0.08 11.21 31.31
N GLN A 221 0.71 11.72 32.24
CA GLN A 221 2.15 11.84 32.08
C GLN A 221 2.82 10.66 32.77
N ASP A 222 3.70 9.97 32.06
CA ASP A 222 4.51 8.88 32.58
C ASP A 222 5.70 9.39 33.37
N ASP A 223 6.34 8.53 34.17
CA ASP A 223 7.51 8.85 35.00
C ASP A 223 8.70 9.43 34.18
N ASN A 224 8.74 9.16 32.89
CA ASN A 224 9.72 9.68 31.93
C ASN A 224 9.31 11.03 31.29
N ASN A 225 8.34 11.75 31.83
CA ASN A 225 7.76 12.96 31.27
C ASN A 225 7.14 12.80 29.87
N LEU A 226 6.78 11.57 29.45
CA LEU A 226 6.11 11.31 28.20
C LEU A 226 4.59 11.37 28.40
N TYR A 227 3.91 12.07 27.50
CA TYR A 227 2.46 12.13 27.49
C TYR A 227 1.87 10.91 26.79
N ILE A 228 1.08 10.14 27.52
CA ILE A 228 0.39 8.97 27.00
C ILE A 228 -1.11 9.28 26.97
N GLN A 229 -1.71 9.05 25.82
CA GLN A 229 -3.15 9.22 25.60
C GLN A 229 -3.85 7.87 25.54
N ARG A 230 -4.81 7.61 26.46
CA ARG A 230 -5.62 6.39 26.48
C ARG A 230 -6.77 6.43 25.48
N PHE A 231 -7.23 7.62 25.12
CA PHE A 231 -8.28 7.78 24.12
C PHE A 231 -7.80 7.24 22.74
N PRO A 232 -8.63 6.51 21.98
CA PRO A 232 -8.27 5.96 20.69
C PRO A 232 -8.24 7.05 19.59
N PHE A 233 -7.43 8.10 19.81
CA PHE A 233 -7.34 9.25 18.90
C PHE A 233 -6.87 8.87 17.48
N LYS A 234 -6.11 7.78 17.35
CA LYS A 234 -5.67 7.25 16.07
C LYS A 234 -6.84 6.72 15.24
N THR A 235 -7.79 6.04 15.90
CA THR A 235 -9.03 5.62 15.25
C THR A 235 -9.93 6.80 14.92
N LEU A 236 -9.99 7.81 15.79
CA LEU A 236 -10.70 9.05 15.50
C LEU A 236 -10.10 9.75 14.26
N ALA A 237 -8.79 9.88 14.19
CA ALA A 237 -8.10 10.46 13.03
C ALA A 237 -8.39 9.68 11.72
N MET A 238 -8.39 8.35 11.78
CA MET A 238 -8.76 7.49 10.64
C MET A 238 -10.21 7.72 10.20
N LEU A 239 -11.16 7.71 11.14
CA LEU A 239 -12.58 7.96 10.84
C LEU A 239 -12.79 9.37 10.27
N THR A 240 -12.11 10.37 10.83
CA THR A 240 -12.15 11.73 10.30
C THR A 240 -11.61 11.78 8.87
N SER A 241 -10.48 11.14 8.59
CA SER A 241 -9.93 11.02 7.22
C SER A 241 -10.95 10.39 6.27
N PHE A 242 -11.60 9.30 6.69
CA PHE A 242 -12.62 8.61 5.89
C PHE A 242 -13.84 9.48 5.61
N PHE A 243 -14.46 10.04 6.66
CA PHE A 243 -15.66 10.86 6.49
C PHE A 243 -15.38 12.16 5.75
N THR A 244 -14.24 12.80 6.00
CA THR A 244 -13.83 14.00 5.24
C THR A 244 -13.67 13.69 3.76
N ASN A 245 -13.02 12.57 3.43
CA ASN A 245 -12.89 12.14 2.04
C ASN A 245 -14.27 11.99 1.37
N VAL A 246 -15.19 11.28 2.01
CA VAL A 246 -16.54 11.05 1.49
C VAL A 246 -17.31 12.37 1.35
N ILE A 247 -17.38 13.15 2.42
CA ILE A 247 -18.15 14.41 2.45
C ILE A 247 -17.64 15.40 1.41
N VAL A 248 -16.32 15.63 1.37
CA VAL A 248 -15.72 16.58 0.41
C VAL A 248 -15.86 16.09 -1.03
N SER A 249 -15.75 14.77 -1.27
CA SER A 249 -15.96 14.19 -2.60
C SER A 249 -17.38 14.43 -3.11
N TYR A 250 -18.40 14.16 -2.29
CA TYR A 250 -19.79 14.39 -2.68
C TYR A 250 -20.12 15.87 -2.77
N LEU A 251 -19.56 16.70 -1.90
CA LEU A 251 -19.72 18.15 -1.97
C LEU A 251 -19.12 18.71 -3.25
N ALA A 252 -17.87 18.32 -3.59
CA ALA A 252 -17.24 18.73 -4.83
C ALA A 252 -18.06 18.28 -6.04
N LYS A 253 -18.50 17.03 -6.06
CA LYS A 253 -19.36 16.49 -7.11
C LYS A 253 -20.64 17.34 -7.26
N TYR A 254 -21.34 17.61 -6.18
CA TYR A 254 -22.57 18.43 -6.17
C TYR A 254 -22.33 19.86 -6.69
N LEU A 255 -21.25 20.52 -6.24
CA LEU A 255 -20.94 21.90 -6.65
C LEU A 255 -20.60 22.02 -8.14
N PHE A 256 -19.92 21.06 -8.73
CA PHE A 256 -19.61 21.05 -10.16
C PHE A 256 -20.80 20.60 -11.00
N GLU A 257 -21.57 19.60 -10.58
CA GLU A 257 -22.75 19.11 -11.32
C GLU A 257 -23.92 20.11 -11.29
N SER A 258 -24.10 20.85 -10.17
CA SER A 258 -25.13 21.92 -10.07
C SER A 258 -24.79 23.18 -10.84
N GLY A 259 -23.59 23.27 -11.44
CA GLY A 259 -23.14 24.48 -12.16
C GLY A 259 -22.78 25.65 -11.25
N THR A 260 -22.77 25.46 -9.91
CA THR A 260 -22.39 26.51 -8.95
C THR A 260 -20.92 26.90 -9.11
N LEU A 261 -20.07 25.92 -9.44
CA LEU A 261 -18.66 26.16 -9.77
C LEU A 261 -18.43 25.96 -11.29
N PRO A 262 -17.78 26.94 -11.96
CA PRO A 262 -17.47 26.78 -13.37
C PRO A 262 -16.46 25.65 -13.59
N PRO A 263 -16.58 24.86 -14.69
CA PRO A 263 -15.67 23.75 -15.01
C PRO A 263 -14.18 24.11 -15.02
N LYS A 264 -13.87 25.38 -15.30
CA LYS A 264 -12.49 25.90 -15.28
C LYS A 264 -11.81 25.88 -13.91
N LEU A 265 -12.58 25.76 -12.82
CA LEU A 265 -12.07 25.64 -11.45
C LEU A 265 -11.77 24.19 -11.05
N ASP A 266 -12.07 23.20 -11.89
CA ASP A 266 -11.64 21.82 -11.68
C ASP A 266 -10.16 21.64 -12.07
N PHE A 267 -9.25 22.21 -11.28
CA PHE A 267 -7.80 22.18 -11.53
C PHE A 267 -7.20 20.76 -11.60
N LEU A 268 -7.90 19.77 -11.04
CA LEU A 268 -7.43 18.40 -10.98
C LEU A 268 -8.12 17.48 -11.99
N ASP A 269 -9.01 18.01 -12.82
CA ASP A 269 -9.85 17.26 -13.76
C ASP A 269 -10.53 16.02 -13.10
N ALA A 270 -10.87 16.18 -11.82
CA ALA A 270 -11.27 15.05 -10.97
C ALA A 270 -12.78 14.77 -11.01
N VAL A 271 -13.57 15.77 -11.37
CA VAL A 271 -15.04 15.68 -11.40
C VAL A 271 -15.55 15.85 -12.83
N VAL A 272 -15.20 16.91 -13.51
CA VAL A 272 -15.73 17.26 -14.85
C VAL A 272 -15.29 16.24 -15.90
N ALA A 273 -14.01 15.85 -15.94
CA ALA A 273 -13.50 14.88 -16.90
C ALA A 273 -14.08 13.47 -16.67
N ARG A 274 -14.35 13.10 -15.42
CA ARG A 274 -14.98 11.82 -15.07
C ARG A 274 -16.44 11.81 -15.48
N TYR A 275 -17.17 12.88 -15.20
CA TYR A 275 -18.56 13.05 -15.63
C TYR A 275 -18.71 12.95 -17.15
N SER A 276 -17.84 13.61 -17.90
CA SER A 276 -17.82 13.54 -19.37
C SER A 276 -17.55 12.13 -19.90
N ARG A 277 -16.63 11.38 -19.28
CA ARG A 277 -16.36 9.97 -19.64
C ARG A 277 -17.54 9.06 -19.33
N GLU A 278 -18.12 9.16 -18.15
CA GLU A 278 -19.29 8.34 -17.78
C GLU A 278 -20.50 8.59 -18.69
N HIS A 279 -20.67 9.82 -19.17
CA HIS A 279 -21.73 10.15 -20.12
C HIS A 279 -21.43 9.64 -21.54
N MET A 280 -20.17 9.71 -21.99
CA MET A 280 -19.76 9.14 -23.28
C MET A 280 -19.89 7.61 -23.29
N ASP A 281 -19.47 6.93 -22.23
CA ASP A 281 -19.60 5.47 -22.12
C ASP A 281 -21.07 5.03 -22.14
N LYS A 282 -21.95 5.73 -21.41
CA LYS A 282 -23.39 5.47 -21.44
C LYS A 282 -23.99 5.73 -22.81
N ALA A 283 -23.61 6.80 -23.48
CA ALA A 283 -24.10 7.11 -24.83
C ALA A 283 -23.63 6.04 -25.84
N THR A 284 -22.42 5.53 -25.70
CA THR A 284 -21.87 4.48 -26.54
C THR A 284 -22.61 3.15 -26.32
N LEU A 285 -22.90 2.78 -25.05
CA LEU A 285 -23.69 1.59 -24.72
C LEU A 285 -25.11 1.68 -25.28
N VAL A 286 -25.80 2.81 -25.09
CA VAL A 286 -27.16 3.02 -25.64
C VAL A 286 -27.14 2.93 -27.17
N LYS A 287 -26.08 3.43 -27.81
CA LYS A 287 -25.93 3.34 -29.26
C LYS A 287 -25.69 1.91 -29.72
N SER A 288 -24.89 1.12 -28.99
CA SER A 288 -24.69 -0.32 -29.30
C SER A 288 -25.97 -1.11 -29.12
N ASP A 289 -26.73 -0.89 -28.04
CA ASP A 289 -28.01 -1.56 -27.80
C ASP A 289 -29.05 -1.22 -28.87
N ASN A 290 -29.12 0.03 -29.32
CA ASN A 290 -30.00 0.43 -30.41
C ASN A 290 -29.60 -0.17 -31.76
N ILE A 291 -28.32 -0.40 -32.03
CA ILE A 291 -27.85 -1.10 -33.22
C ILE A 291 -28.27 -2.57 -33.16
N VAL A 292 -28.09 -3.22 -32.04
CA VAL A 292 -28.51 -4.63 -31.83
C VAL A 292 -30.02 -4.77 -31.93
N LEU A 293 -30.80 -3.85 -31.37
CA LEU A 293 -32.26 -3.83 -31.48
C LEU A 293 -32.75 -3.62 -32.90
N ASN A 294 -32.05 -2.76 -33.68
CA ASN A 294 -32.39 -2.54 -35.10
C ASN A 294 -32.01 -3.74 -35.98
N GLU A 295 -30.97 -4.49 -35.64
CA GLU A 295 -30.63 -5.75 -36.34
C GLU A 295 -31.58 -6.90 -36.00
N LEU A 296 -32.19 -6.88 -34.80
CA LEU A 296 -33.18 -7.86 -34.33
C LEU A 296 -34.62 -7.50 -34.75
N ALA A 297 -34.85 -6.29 -35.26
CA ALA A 297 -36.19 -5.92 -35.79
C ALA A 297 -36.54 -6.77 -37.02
N PRO A 298 -37.72 -7.39 -37.05
CA PRO A 298 -38.10 -8.25 -38.18
C PRO A 298 -38.08 -7.44 -39.47
N VAL A 299 -37.25 -7.89 -40.41
CA VAL A 299 -37.16 -7.34 -41.76
C VAL A 299 -38.55 -7.47 -42.39
N ASN A 300 -39.21 -6.36 -42.65
CA ASN A 300 -40.48 -6.32 -43.31
C ASN A 300 -40.30 -6.83 -44.76
N PRO A 301 -40.95 -7.92 -45.20
CA PRO A 301 -40.61 -8.61 -46.45
C PRO A 301 -41.06 -7.89 -47.74
N ARG A 302 -41.18 -6.55 -47.75
CA ARG A 302 -41.69 -5.79 -48.95
C ARG A 302 -40.64 -4.90 -49.62
N HIS A 303 -39.36 -4.98 -49.30
CA HIS A 303 -38.32 -4.31 -50.06
C HIS A 303 -37.06 -5.17 -50.21
N SER A 304 -37.20 -6.26 -50.96
CA SER A 304 -36.06 -6.93 -51.54
C SER A 304 -35.88 -6.47 -52.95
N LEU A 305 -35.09 -5.42 -53.19
CA LEU A 305 -34.36 -5.22 -54.43
C LEU A 305 -33.34 -4.05 -54.23
N THR A 306 -32.09 -4.39 -54.52
CA THR A 306 -30.92 -3.54 -54.65
C THR A 306 -30.27 -3.03 -53.35
N LEU A 307 -29.22 -3.74 -52.89
CA LEU A 307 -27.84 -3.26 -52.93
C LEU A 307 -26.89 -4.30 -52.35
N SER A 308 -26.28 -5.06 -53.24
CA SER A 308 -25.02 -5.76 -52.91
C SER A 308 -23.91 -4.71 -52.86
N SER A 309 -23.29 -4.57 -51.72
CA SER A 309 -21.90 -4.14 -51.62
C SER A 309 -21.34 -4.53 -50.26
N THR A 310 -20.64 -5.62 -50.28
CA THR A 310 -19.33 -5.88 -49.63
C THR A 310 -18.88 -4.83 -48.63
N PHE A 311 -19.01 -5.16 -47.36
CA PHE A 311 -18.07 -4.72 -46.31
C PHE A 311 -17.70 -5.91 -45.47
N THR A 312 -16.59 -6.53 -45.83
CA THR A 312 -15.88 -7.50 -44.99
C THR A 312 -15.22 -6.75 -43.81
N ASN A 313 -15.84 -6.85 -42.67
CA ASN A 313 -15.27 -6.39 -41.42
C ASN A 313 -14.27 -7.44 -40.92
N LYS A 314 -13.00 -7.30 -41.28
CA LYS A 314 -11.91 -8.21 -40.92
C LYS A 314 -10.76 -7.48 -40.22
N GLU A 315 -11.03 -6.43 -39.47
CA GLU A 315 -9.98 -5.64 -38.79
C GLU A 315 -10.19 -5.37 -37.31
N ALA A 316 -11.11 -6.08 -36.65
CA ALA A 316 -11.36 -5.85 -35.22
C ALA A 316 -10.84 -6.96 -34.28
N PHE A 317 -10.05 -7.94 -34.75
CA PHE A 317 -9.63 -9.07 -33.91
C PHE A 317 -8.12 -9.40 -33.92
N ASN A 318 -7.27 -8.46 -34.30
CA ASN A 318 -5.81 -8.67 -34.36
C ASN A 318 -5.01 -7.81 -33.40
N TYR A 319 -5.40 -7.73 -32.11
CA TYR A 319 -4.57 -7.04 -31.12
C TYR A 319 -4.37 -7.85 -29.81
N VAL A 320 -4.39 -9.17 -29.88
CA VAL A 320 -4.08 -10.07 -28.75
C VAL A 320 -3.23 -11.26 -29.16
N ASP A 321 -2.38 -11.18 -30.17
CA ASP A 321 -1.40 -12.25 -30.36
C ASP A 321 -0.18 -11.72 -31.16
N SER A 322 0.77 -11.15 -30.45
CA SER A 322 2.15 -11.00 -30.95
C SER A 322 3.13 -11.16 -29.80
N SER A 323 3.29 -12.42 -29.37
CA SER A 323 4.51 -12.90 -28.75
C SER A 323 5.54 -13.15 -29.86
N PRO A 324 6.77 -12.65 -29.78
CA PRO A 324 7.80 -13.03 -30.75
C PRO A 324 8.27 -14.44 -30.46
N GLU A 325 8.05 -15.35 -31.40
CA GLU A 325 8.71 -16.64 -31.49
C GLU A 325 10.22 -16.41 -31.56
N LEU A 326 10.94 -17.03 -30.62
CA LEU A 326 12.38 -17.27 -30.68
C LEU A 326 12.63 -18.25 -31.82
N SER A 327 13.07 -17.75 -32.96
CA SER A 327 13.65 -18.63 -34.00
C SER A 327 15.02 -19.14 -33.57
N ASN A 328 15.09 -20.43 -33.30
CA ASN A 328 16.31 -21.21 -33.32
C ASN A 328 16.90 -21.13 -34.72
N THR A 329 18.10 -20.59 -34.84
CA THR A 329 19.01 -20.90 -35.92
C THR A 329 20.23 -21.57 -35.31
N GLU A 330 20.21 -22.91 -35.33
CA GLU A 330 21.42 -23.71 -35.55
C GLU A 330 21.89 -23.40 -36.95
N ASP A 331 23.18 -23.04 -37.11
CA ASP A 331 24.10 -23.62 -38.07
C ASP A 331 25.42 -22.82 -38.11
N ASN A 332 26.51 -23.61 -37.95
CA ASN A 332 27.97 -23.40 -38.21
C ASN A 332 28.76 -22.59 -37.19
#